data_ab341897436b83ce80f79a7c68c9ceda
#
_entry.id   ab341897436b83ce80f79a7c68c9ceda
#
_cell.length_a   1.000
_cell.length_b   1.000
_cell.length_c   1.000
_cell.angle_alpha   90.00
_cell.angle_beta   90.00
_cell.angle_gamma   90.00
#
_symmetry.space_group_name_H-M   'P 1'
#
loop_
_entity.id
_entity.type
_entity.pdbx_description
1 polymer ?
#
loop_
_entity_poly.entity_id
_entity_poly.type
_entity_poly.pdbx_seq_one_letter_code
_entity_poly.pdbx_strand_id
1 'polypeptide(L)'
;MPIVEIHTDQYRVPLETPLSDSTHGEMSDFGLVVVRLVDERGQIGVGYTYTVNNIGTGAIWKIIDSDLVPLLQGADPGAIDTLWKKMWWRLHFVGRGGMASFAMAAVDIALWDLRGQRESLPLWRLLGGDSAEVPAYAGGIDLDLSTQGLCAQAEGFLDQGFHAIKMKVGRARLSEDVERVSAMRELLGPDFPLMADANMRWSTDQAIAAADALEKFDLFWLEEPIVPEDLAGHARLGRETRVPIATGENLHSVHEFEHLMTYGHVDFPEPDAATLGGITPWIEVAKIAQDRGLPVTSHGIHDIHVHLLAGVPNASYLEVHGFGLERFLKQRLQLKEGKAIAPDSPGHGVALDLDGLRPFRQATGSSHD
;
A
#
# COMPACT_ATOMS: atom_id res chain seq x y z
N MET A 1 28.83 6.34 8.04
CA MET A 1 29.08 4.86 8.13
C MET A 1 28.50 4.23 6.90
N PRO A 2 29.33 3.66 6.02
CA PRO A 2 28.88 3.16 4.72
C PRO A 2 28.09 1.85 4.85
N ILE A 3 27.29 1.57 3.81
CA ILE A 3 26.70 0.25 3.56
C ILE A 3 27.82 -0.67 3.10
N VAL A 4 28.01 -1.80 3.79
CA VAL A 4 29.11 -2.73 3.54
C VAL A 4 28.64 -4.04 2.90
N GLU A 5 27.38 -4.41 3.10
CA GLU A 5 26.80 -5.64 2.54
C GLU A 5 25.36 -5.41 2.14
N ILE A 6 24.94 -5.97 1.02
CA ILE A 6 23.58 -5.86 0.49
C ILE A 6 23.11 -7.24 0.06
N HIS A 7 21.95 -7.64 0.53
CA HIS A 7 21.29 -8.88 0.13
C HIS A 7 19.96 -8.57 -0.54
N THR A 8 19.68 -9.29 -1.61
CA THR A 8 18.41 -9.20 -2.34
C THR A 8 17.83 -10.59 -2.54
N ASP A 9 16.58 -10.78 -2.19
CA ASP A 9 15.88 -12.05 -2.35
C ASP A 9 14.55 -11.84 -3.07
N GLN A 10 14.22 -12.75 -3.98
CA GLN A 10 12.91 -12.82 -4.65
C GLN A 10 12.18 -14.08 -4.21
N TYR A 11 10.89 -13.94 -3.88
CA TYR A 11 10.02 -15.04 -3.48
C TYR A 11 8.73 -15.04 -4.32
N ARG A 12 8.18 -16.23 -4.54
CA ARG A 12 6.80 -16.44 -4.99
C ARG A 12 6.01 -17.13 -3.89
N VAL A 13 5.15 -16.39 -3.22
CA VAL A 13 4.48 -16.82 -1.99
C VAL A 13 3.03 -17.18 -2.30
N PRO A 14 2.61 -18.45 -2.11
CA PRO A 14 1.23 -18.86 -2.35
C PRO A 14 0.31 -18.27 -1.28
N LEU A 15 -0.89 -17.84 -1.68
CA LEU A 15 -1.97 -17.50 -0.77
C LEU A 15 -2.57 -18.78 -0.17
N GLU A 16 -3.01 -18.73 1.09
CA GLU A 16 -3.73 -19.85 1.71
C GLU A 16 -5.14 -20.01 1.13
N THR A 17 -5.76 -18.90 0.80
CA THR A 17 -7.07 -18.83 0.15
C THR A 17 -6.94 -17.88 -1.03
N PRO A 18 -7.36 -18.30 -2.24
CA PRO A 18 -7.40 -17.39 -3.37
C PRO A 18 -8.28 -16.18 -3.07
N LEU A 19 -7.84 -15.01 -3.57
CA LEU A 19 -8.55 -13.75 -3.49
C LEU A 19 -9.09 -13.39 -4.87
N SER A 20 -10.08 -12.50 -4.95
CA SER A 20 -10.63 -12.08 -6.24
C SER A 20 -11.12 -10.64 -6.19
N ASP A 21 -10.72 -9.88 -7.22
CA ASP A 21 -11.23 -8.55 -7.50
C ASP A 21 -11.67 -8.39 -8.97
N SER A 22 -12.11 -7.20 -9.36
CA SER A 22 -12.70 -6.95 -10.69
C SER A 22 -11.67 -6.82 -11.82
N THR A 23 -10.40 -6.58 -11.50
CA THR A 23 -9.32 -6.31 -12.47
C THR A 23 -8.33 -7.45 -12.57
N HIS A 24 -7.87 -7.99 -11.43
CA HIS A 24 -6.92 -9.11 -11.41
C HIS A 24 -7.59 -10.48 -11.59
N GLY A 25 -8.93 -10.57 -11.32
CA GLY A 25 -9.61 -11.86 -11.25
C GLY A 25 -9.11 -12.67 -10.03
N GLU A 26 -8.95 -13.99 -10.21
CA GLU A 26 -8.44 -14.86 -9.14
C GLU A 26 -6.94 -14.65 -8.94
N MET A 27 -6.56 -14.44 -7.70
CA MET A 27 -5.17 -14.30 -7.24
C MET A 27 -4.83 -15.49 -6.34
N SER A 28 -3.78 -16.25 -6.70
CA SER A 28 -3.36 -17.47 -5.98
C SER A 28 -2.00 -17.35 -5.30
N ASP A 29 -1.23 -16.35 -5.66
CA ASP A 29 0.09 -16.07 -5.08
C ASP A 29 0.45 -14.59 -5.20
N PHE A 30 1.49 -14.18 -4.50
CA PHE A 30 2.11 -12.86 -4.70
C PHE A 30 3.63 -13.02 -4.83
N GLY A 31 4.23 -12.08 -5.58
CA GLY A 31 5.68 -11.93 -5.63
C GLY A 31 6.16 -11.00 -4.52
N LEU A 32 7.27 -11.35 -3.89
CA LEU A 32 7.90 -10.52 -2.86
C LEU A 32 9.38 -10.33 -3.21
N VAL A 33 9.85 -9.09 -3.18
CA VAL A 33 11.28 -8.77 -3.29
C VAL A 33 11.71 -8.12 -1.99
N VAL A 34 12.72 -8.69 -1.34
CA VAL A 34 13.27 -8.22 -0.07
C VAL A 34 14.68 -7.70 -0.28
N VAL A 35 14.98 -6.54 0.29
CA VAL A 35 16.31 -5.92 0.35
C VAL A 35 16.75 -5.83 1.80
N ARG A 36 18.00 -6.22 2.08
CA ARG A 36 18.64 -6.03 3.38
C ARG A 36 19.95 -5.28 3.19
N LEU A 37 20.05 -4.13 3.85
CA LEU A 37 21.25 -3.28 3.85
C LEU A 37 21.96 -3.43 5.19
N VAL A 38 23.23 -3.78 5.16
CA VAL A 38 24.06 -3.92 6.37
C VAL A 38 25.09 -2.81 6.41
N ASP A 39 25.14 -2.06 7.50
CA ASP A 39 26.18 -1.05 7.72
C ASP A 39 27.44 -1.64 8.39
N GLU A 40 28.52 -0.86 8.46
CA GLU A 40 29.80 -1.26 9.06
C GLU A 40 29.73 -1.63 10.57
N ARG A 41 28.60 -1.33 11.24
CA ARG A 41 28.33 -1.75 12.62
C ARG A 41 27.53 -3.05 12.71
N GLY A 42 27.14 -3.61 11.55
CA GLY A 42 26.28 -4.79 11.50
C GLY A 42 24.80 -4.49 11.76
N GLN A 43 24.38 -3.20 11.73
CA GLN A 43 22.96 -2.86 11.77
C GLN A 43 22.34 -3.18 10.42
N ILE A 44 21.11 -3.70 10.44
CA ILE A 44 20.41 -4.18 9.26
C ILE A 44 19.15 -3.36 9.07
N GLY A 45 19.00 -2.76 7.91
CA GLY A 45 17.74 -2.21 7.42
C GLY A 45 17.10 -3.16 6.43
N VAL A 46 15.80 -3.40 6.59
CA VAL A 46 15.01 -4.29 5.76
C VAL A 46 14.00 -3.47 4.97
N GLY A 47 13.82 -3.76 3.70
CA GLY A 47 12.77 -3.19 2.88
C GLY A 47 12.23 -4.22 1.92
N TYR A 48 11.03 -4.00 1.43
CA TYR A 48 10.40 -4.92 0.50
C TYR A 48 9.39 -4.24 -0.39
N THR A 49 9.10 -4.90 -1.51
CA THR A 49 7.99 -4.60 -2.42
C THR A 49 7.33 -5.90 -2.85
N TYR A 50 6.13 -5.81 -3.38
CA TYR A 50 5.35 -6.98 -3.76
C TYR A 50 4.68 -6.80 -5.13
N THR A 51 4.23 -7.88 -5.72
CA THR A 51 3.42 -7.89 -6.94
C THR A 51 2.32 -8.93 -6.85
N VAL A 52 1.17 -8.62 -7.44
CA VAL A 52 0.05 -9.56 -7.53
C VAL A 52 0.40 -10.67 -8.54
N ASN A 53 0.05 -11.93 -8.22
CA ASN A 53 0.29 -13.10 -9.06
C ASN A 53 1.74 -13.25 -9.54
N ASN A 54 2.71 -12.74 -8.77
CA ASN A 54 4.14 -12.77 -9.09
C ASN A 54 4.49 -12.13 -10.47
N ILE A 55 3.62 -11.25 -10.99
CA ILE A 55 3.82 -10.61 -12.30
C ILE A 55 4.92 -9.55 -12.17
N GLY A 56 5.95 -9.63 -13.01
CA GLY A 56 7.05 -8.66 -13.05
C GLY A 56 8.07 -8.75 -11.90
N THR A 57 7.86 -9.58 -10.87
CA THR A 57 8.71 -9.66 -9.67
C THR A 57 10.19 -9.91 -10.01
N GLY A 58 10.47 -10.82 -10.95
CA GLY A 58 11.84 -11.11 -11.37
C GLY A 58 12.53 -9.93 -12.06
N ALA A 59 11.79 -9.12 -12.80
CA ALA A 59 12.33 -7.91 -13.42
C ALA A 59 12.64 -6.85 -12.36
N ILE A 60 11.76 -6.64 -11.38
CA ILE A 60 11.96 -5.74 -10.25
C ILE A 60 13.20 -6.15 -9.46
N TRP A 61 13.30 -7.44 -9.08
CA TRP A 61 14.47 -7.97 -8.40
C TRP A 61 15.75 -7.71 -9.21
N LYS A 62 15.74 -7.94 -10.53
CA LYS A 62 16.91 -7.75 -11.38
C LYS A 62 17.33 -6.29 -11.51
N ILE A 63 16.38 -5.34 -11.54
CA ILE A 63 16.69 -3.90 -11.49
C ILE A 63 17.43 -3.57 -10.18
N ILE A 64 16.97 -4.08 -9.05
CA ILE A 64 17.63 -3.86 -7.76
C ILE A 64 19.04 -4.43 -7.79
N ASP A 65 19.18 -5.71 -8.11
CA ASP A 65 20.42 -6.46 -8.07
C ASP A 65 21.50 -5.89 -9.02
N SER A 66 21.11 -5.56 -10.26
CA SER A 66 22.05 -5.13 -11.29
C SER A 66 22.29 -3.62 -11.36
N ASP A 67 21.28 -2.81 -11.08
CA ASP A 67 21.33 -1.37 -11.34
C ASP A 67 21.37 -0.53 -10.06
N LEU A 68 20.73 -0.97 -8.96
CA LEU A 68 20.68 -0.18 -7.72
C LEU A 68 21.75 -0.60 -6.71
N VAL A 69 22.02 -1.90 -6.53
CA VAL A 69 23.07 -2.39 -5.61
C VAL A 69 24.42 -1.72 -5.83
N PRO A 70 24.92 -1.55 -7.08
CA PRO A 70 26.20 -0.87 -7.32
C PRO A 70 26.22 0.61 -6.89
N LEU A 71 25.09 1.28 -6.80
CA LEU A 71 24.97 2.67 -6.32
C LEU A 71 25.01 2.78 -4.79
N LEU A 72 24.64 1.72 -4.11
CA LEU A 72 24.47 1.68 -2.66
C LEU A 72 25.73 1.18 -1.94
N GLN A 73 26.54 0.35 -2.61
CA GLN A 73 27.76 -0.19 -2.03
C GLN A 73 28.72 0.94 -1.64
N GLY A 74 29.11 0.98 -0.38
CA GLY A 74 29.97 2.03 0.18
C GLY A 74 29.29 3.39 0.38
N ALA A 75 27.99 3.53 0.07
CA ALA A 75 27.25 4.76 0.25
C ALA A 75 26.91 5.02 1.72
N ASP A 76 26.72 6.29 2.09
CA ASP A 76 26.19 6.66 3.40
C ASP A 76 24.66 6.49 3.44
N PRO A 77 24.12 5.54 4.20
CA PRO A 77 22.68 5.33 4.28
C PRO A 77 21.92 6.47 4.96
N GLY A 78 22.61 7.40 5.62
CA GLY A 78 21.99 8.61 6.16
C GLY A 78 21.61 9.64 5.09
N ALA A 79 22.16 9.54 3.90
CA ALA A 79 21.90 10.45 2.79
C ALA A 79 20.72 9.98 1.92
N ILE A 80 19.57 9.62 2.55
CA ILE A 80 18.42 8.97 1.89
C ILE A 80 17.96 9.75 0.66
N ASP A 81 17.68 11.05 0.79
CA ASP A 81 17.21 11.88 -0.34
C ASP A 81 18.20 11.89 -1.53
N THR A 82 19.50 11.91 -1.20
CA THR A 82 20.54 11.88 -2.22
C THR A 82 20.60 10.52 -2.93
N LEU A 83 20.49 9.44 -2.19
CA LEU A 83 20.46 8.08 -2.73
C LEU A 83 19.20 7.86 -3.56
N TRP A 84 18.03 8.29 -3.06
CA TRP A 84 16.79 8.23 -3.79
C TRP A 84 16.88 8.93 -5.15
N LYS A 85 17.39 10.18 -5.18
CA LYS A 85 17.59 10.94 -6.41
C LYS A 85 18.60 10.24 -7.36
N LYS A 86 19.68 9.63 -6.84
CA LYS A 86 20.63 8.88 -7.66
C LYS A 86 19.95 7.66 -8.29
N MET A 87 19.16 6.90 -7.55
CA MET A 87 18.40 5.76 -8.06
C MET A 87 17.43 6.19 -9.15
N TRP A 88 16.66 7.26 -8.91
CA TRP A 88 15.70 7.82 -9.86
C TRP A 88 16.39 8.25 -11.16
N TRP A 89 17.54 8.95 -11.10
CA TRP A 89 18.31 9.33 -12.27
C TRP A 89 18.97 8.14 -12.98
N ARG A 90 19.36 7.10 -12.24
CA ARG A 90 19.88 5.86 -12.83
C ARG A 90 18.84 5.19 -13.72
N LEU A 91 17.59 5.16 -13.27
CA LEU A 91 16.50 4.47 -13.96
C LEU A 91 15.69 5.37 -14.91
N HIS A 92 15.96 6.67 -14.97
CA HIS A 92 15.10 7.65 -15.66
C HIS A 92 14.78 7.30 -17.13
N PHE A 93 15.69 6.65 -17.83
CA PHE A 93 15.52 6.33 -19.25
C PHE A 93 14.66 5.09 -19.49
N VAL A 94 14.71 4.11 -18.58
CA VAL A 94 13.94 2.86 -18.69
C VAL A 94 12.55 2.95 -18.05
N GLY A 95 12.23 4.08 -17.42
CA GLY A 95 10.96 4.36 -16.78
C GLY A 95 11.18 4.89 -15.36
N ARG A 96 10.26 5.76 -14.91
CA ARG A 96 10.31 6.41 -13.60
C ARG A 96 9.15 6.01 -12.68
N GLY A 97 8.27 5.16 -13.18
CA GLY A 97 7.15 4.53 -12.49
C GLY A 97 7.11 3.04 -12.78
N GLY A 98 6.10 2.34 -12.32
CA GLY A 98 5.93 0.91 -12.49
C GLY A 98 7.12 0.15 -11.89
N MET A 99 7.69 -0.81 -12.60
CA MET A 99 8.77 -1.69 -12.08
C MET A 99 9.97 -0.91 -11.51
N ALA A 100 10.28 0.28 -12.05
CA ALA A 100 11.37 1.12 -11.54
C ALA A 100 11.03 1.68 -10.14
N SER A 101 9.82 2.18 -9.94
CA SER A 101 9.40 2.69 -8.62
C SER A 101 9.26 1.57 -7.59
N PHE A 102 8.77 0.39 -7.96
CA PHE A 102 8.77 -0.80 -7.08
C PHE A 102 10.18 -1.18 -6.63
N ALA A 103 11.15 -1.19 -7.56
CA ALA A 103 12.54 -1.48 -7.24
C ALA A 103 13.14 -0.45 -6.27
N MET A 104 12.88 0.84 -6.52
CA MET A 104 13.31 1.93 -5.63
C MET A 104 12.65 1.82 -4.25
N ALA A 105 11.37 1.44 -4.20
CA ALA A 105 10.61 1.31 -2.96
C ALA A 105 11.25 0.34 -1.97
N ALA A 106 11.61 -0.87 -2.41
CA ALA A 106 12.26 -1.85 -1.55
C ALA A 106 13.58 -1.32 -0.96
N VAL A 107 14.35 -0.56 -1.74
CA VAL A 107 15.61 0.04 -1.27
C VAL A 107 15.36 1.20 -0.32
N ASP A 108 14.44 2.10 -0.64
CA ASP A 108 14.14 3.29 0.17
C ASP A 108 13.57 2.90 1.53
N ILE A 109 12.67 1.93 1.58
CA ILE A 109 12.15 1.38 2.84
C ILE A 109 13.29 0.80 3.69
N ALA A 110 14.24 0.07 3.08
CA ALA A 110 15.40 -0.46 3.80
C ALA A 110 16.32 0.65 4.35
N LEU A 111 16.48 1.75 3.62
CA LEU A 111 17.26 2.91 4.08
C LEU A 111 16.59 3.59 5.28
N TRP A 112 15.28 3.79 5.24
CA TRP A 112 14.52 4.36 6.35
C TRP A 112 14.53 3.45 7.58
N ASP A 113 14.40 2.14 7.39
CA ASP A 113 14.54 1.17 8.48
C ASP A 113 15.93 1.23 9.13
N LEU A 114 16.99 1.18 8.29
CA LEU A 114 18.37 1.28 8.78
C LEU A 114 18.62 2.60 9.54
N ARG A 115 18.01 3.70 9.09
CA ARG A 115 18.06 4.97 9.82
C ARG A 115 17.42 4.84 11.21
N GLY A 116 16.25 4.24 11.31
CA GLY A 116 15.58 4.00 12.59
C GLY A 116 16.37 3.11 13.52
N GLN A 117 17.00 2.04 12.99
CA GLN A 117 17.92 1.18 13.75
C GLN A 117 19.10 1.97 14.30
N ARG A 118 19.70 2.84 13.50
CA ARG A 118 20.86 3.65 13.88
C ARG A 118 20.53 4.72 14.92
N GLU A 119 19.37 5.35 14.81
CA GLU A 119 18.90 6.38 15.73
C GLU A 119 18.20 5.79 16.96
N SER A 120 17.97 4.46 16.97
CA SER A 120 17.21 3.75 18.02
C SER A 120 15.82 4.33 18.23
N LEU A 121 15.18 4.73 17.13
CA LEU A 121 13.84 5.33 17.11
C LEU A 121 12.90 4.53 16.18
N PRO A 122 11.62 4.37 16.55
CA PRO A 122 10.63 3.83 15.64
C PRO A 122 10.37 4.83 14.50
N LEU A 123 10.04 4.29 13.32
CA LEU A 123 9.88 5.08 12.10
C LEU A 123 8.84 6.19 12.26
N TRP A 124 7.71 5.94 12.91
CA TRP A 124 6.67 6.96 13.12
C TRP A 124 7.17 8.16 13.93
N ARG A 125 8.08 7.96 14.91
CA ARG A 125 8.72 9.07 15.66
C ARG A 125 9.75 9.83 14.83
N LEU A 126 10.51 9.11 13.97
CA LEU A 126 11.42 9.75 13.01
C LEU A 126 10.69 10.69 12.06
N LEU A 127 9.43 10.37 11.74
CA LEU A 127 8.55 11.18 10.89
C LEU A 127 7.86 12.31 11.64
N GLY A 128 8.01 12.38 12.96
CA GLY A 128 7.47 13.46 13.80
C GLY A 128 6.11 13.16 14.42
N GLY A 129 5.66 11.92 14.40
CA GLY A 129 4.40 11.51 15.01
C GLY A 129 4.40 11.60 16.55
N ASP A 130 3.26 12.02 17.09
CA ASP A 130 3.03 12.14 18.53
C ASP A 130 2.26 10.93 19.11
N SER A 131 1.56 10.16 18.28
CA SER A 131 0.77 8.99 18.65
C SER A 131 1.07 7.83 17.71
N ALA A 132 1.16 6.61 18.28
CA ALA A 132 1.30 5.39 17.52
C ALA A 132 -0.04 4.86 16.98
N GLU A 133 -1.19 5.43 17.38
CA GLU A 133 -2.53 4.96 17.05
C GLU A 133 -3.01 5.56 15.74
N VAL A 134 -3.45 4.68 14.82
CA VAL A 134 -4.00 5.05 13.50
C VAL A 134 -5.36 4.35 13.34
N PRO A 135 -6.45 5.07 12.99
CA PRO A 135 -7.70 4.42 12.62
C PRO A 135 -7.47 3.39 11.51
N ALA A 136 -8.11 2.22 11.61
CA ALA A 136 -7.88 1.14 10.66
C ALA A 136 -9.19 0.56 10.13
N TYR A 137 -9.20 0.15 8.86
CA TYR A 137 -10.27 -0.64 8.28
C TYR A 137 -9.79 -2.01 7.84
N ALA A 138 -10.70 -2.98 7.85
CA ALA A 138 -10.44 -4.29 7.26
C ALA A 138 -10.59 -4.20 5.74
N GLY A 139 -9.53 -4.51 4.99
CA GLY A 139 -9.55 -4.57 3.52
C GLY A 139 -10.08 -5.93 3.04
N GLY A 140 -11.35 -6.00 2.67
CA GLY A 140 -11.94 -7.19 2.04
C GLY A 140 -11.54 -7.30 0.58
N ILE A 141 -11.08 -8.49 0.14
CA ILE A 141 -10.87 -8.84 -1.27
C ILE A 141 -11.80 -10.01 -1.58
N ASP A 142 -13.06 -9.68 -1.90
CA ASP A 142 -14.20 -10.54 -1.67
C ASP A 142 -15.22 -10.53 -2.81
N LEU A 143 -14.83 -10.08 -4.01
CA LEU A 143 -15.76 -9.87 -5.12
C LEU A 143 -16.58 -11.12 -5.44
N ASP A 144 -15.97 -12.31 -5.37
CA ASP A 144 -16.63 -13.58 -5.71
C ASP A 144 -17.47 -14.18 -4.59
N LEU A 145 -17.41 -13.63 -3.38
CA LEU A 145 -18.24 -14.10 -2.28
C LEU A 145 -19.73 -13.85 -2.57
N SER A 146 -20.56 -14.82 -2.22
CA SER A 146 -22.01 -14.59 -2.14
C SER A 146 -22.32 -13.52 -1.09
N THR A 147 -23.48 -12.89 -1.15
CA THR A 147 -23.92 -11.90 -0.15
C THR A 147 -23.84 -12.47 1.27
N GLN A 148 -24.24 -13.73 1.48
CA GLN A 148 -24.12 -14.40 2.78
C GLN A 148 -22.64 -14.56 3.20
N GLY A 149 -21.75 -14.96 2.27
CA GLY A 149 -20.31 -15.09 2.55
C GLY A 149 -19.66 -13.75 2.88
N LEU A 150 -20.06 -12.69 2.19
CA LEU A 150 -19.61 -11.32 2.45
C LEU A 150 -20.04 -10.84 3.84
N CYS A 151 -21.29 -11.06 4.24
CA CYS A 151 -21.76 -10.72 5.58
C CYS A 151 -21.02 -11.52 6.66
N ALA A 152 -20.80 -12.81 6.46
CA ALA A 152 -20.03 -13.64 7.38
C ALA A 152 -18.55 -13.18 7.51
N GLN A 153 -17.94 -12.74 6.43
CA GLN A 153 -16.60 -12.14 6.47
C GLN A 153 -16.60 -10.84 7.28
N ALA A 154 -17.60 -9.98 7.09
CA ALA A 154 -17.74 -8.73 7.82
C ALA A 154 -17.92 -8.97 9.33
N GLU A 155 -18.75 -9.95 9.73
CA GLU A 155 -18.88 -10.38 11.13
C GLU A 155 -17.53 -10.81 11.72
N GLY A 156 -16.72 -11.56 10.94
CA GLY A 156 -15.37 -11.96 11.35
C GLY A 156 -14.43 -10.76 11.52
N PHE A 157 -14.56 -9.70 10.74
CA PHE A 157 -13.80 -8.46 10.92
C PHE A 157 -14.26 -7.70 12.18
N LEU A 158 -15.56 -7.63 12.44
CA LEU A 158 -16.09 -7.04 13.68
C LEU A 158 -15.58 -7.79 14.93
N ASP A 159 -15.53 -9.12 14.89
CA ASP A 159 -14.99 -9.95 15.97
C ASP A 159 -13.50 -9.72 16.21
N GLN A 160 -12.76 -9.34 15.17
CA GLN A 160 -11.34 -8.94 15.26
C GLN A 160 -11.16 -7.50 15.80
N GLY A 161 -12.26 -6.76 16.01
CA GLY A 161 -12.24 -5.40 16.56
C GLY A 161 -12.10 -4.27 15.54
N PHE A 162 -12.37 -4.52 14.26
CA PHE A 162 -12.44 -3.46 13.26
C PHE A 162 -13.72 -2.64 13.42
N HIS A 163 -13.58 -1.32 13.24
CA HIS A 163 -14.68 -0.36 13.27
C HIS A 163 -14.91 0.33 11.91
N ALA A 164 -14.27 -0.15 10.87
CA ALA A 164 -14.48 0.23 9.48
C ALA A 164 -14.15 -0.95 8.57
N ILE A 165 -14.83 -1.08 7.44
CA ILE A 165 -14.66 -2.20 6.51
C ILE A 165 -14.71 -1.67 5.07
N LYS A 166 -13.82 -2.19 4.20
CA LYS A 166 -13.86 -2.03 2.75
C LYS A 166 -14.29 -3.35 2.11
N MET A 167 -15.18 -3.29 1.11
CA MET A 167 -15.63 -4.43 0.32
C MET A 167 -15.37 -4.20 -1.16
N LYS A 168 -15.27 -5.25 -1.96
CA LYS A 168 -15.14 -5.14 -3.42
C LYS A 168 -16.50 -5.00 -4.10
N VAL A 169 -16.54 -4.10 -5.12
CA VAL A 169 -17.64 -3.91 -6.08
C VAL A 169 -17.09 -4.04 -7.50
N GLY A 170 -17.93 -3.84 -8.52
CA GLY A 170 -17.52 -3.99 -9.91
C GLY A 170 -17.94 -5.31 -10.54
N ARG A 171 -19.01 -5.91 -10.04
CA ARG A 171 -19.65 -7.07 -10.68
C ARG A 171 -20.15 -6.73 -12.08
N ALA A 172 -20.48 -7.75 -12.88
CA ALA A 172 -20.96 -7.59 -14.25
C ALA A 172 -22.23 -6.73 -14.35
N ARG A 173 -23.08 -6.77 -13.34
CA ARG A 173 -24.30 -5.97 -13.25
C ARG A 173 -24.26 -5.10 -12.00
N LEU A 174 -24.45 -3.80 -12.19
CA LEU A 174 -24.50 -2.83 -11.09
C LEU A 174 -25.55 -3.19 -10.03
N SER A 175 -26.67 -3.83 -10.42
CA SER A 175 -27.68 -4.27 -9.46
C SER A 175 -27.16 -5.27 -8.44
N GLU A 176 -26.16 -6.09 -8.82
CA GLU A 176 -25.54 -7.05 -7.89
C GLU A 176 -24.67 -6.32 -6.85
N ASP A 177 -23.94 -5.28 -7.26
CA ASP A 177 -23.18 -4.43 -6.34
C ASP A 177 -24.12 -3.68 -5.38
N VAL A 178 -25.24 -3.13 -5.90
CA VAL A 178 -26.25 -2.46 -5.07
C VAL A 178 -26.83 -3.43 -4.03
N GLU A 179 -27.15 -4.67 -4.40
CA GLU A 179 -27.66 -5.70 -3.46
C GLU A 179 -26.62 -6.05 -2.39
N ARG A 180 -25.34 -6.19 -2.77
CA ARG A 180 -24.23 -6.50 -1.86
C ARG A 180 -23.99 -5.37 -0.87
N VAL A 181 -23.89 -4.12 -1.36
CA VAL A 181 -23.71 -2.94 -0.49
C VAL A 181 -24.92 -2.72 0.42
N SER A 182 -26.15 -2.97 -0.09
CA SER A 182 -27.37 -2.93 0.74
C SER A 182 -27.31 -3.91 1.91
N ALA A 183 -26.91 -5.16 1.66
CA ALA A 183 -26.79 -6.17 2.70
C ALA A 183 -25.71 -5.83 3.74
N MET A 184 -24.58 -5.30 3.29
CA MET A 184 -23.52 -4.83 4.19
C MET A 184 -24.00 -3.65 5.05
N ARG A 185 -24.69 -2.68 4.44
CA ARG A 185 -25.25 -1.53 5.19
C ARG A 185 -26.31 -1.95 6.19
N GLU A 186 -27.15 -2.92 5.85
CA GLU A 186 -28.13 -3.49 6.77
C GLU A 186 -27.46 -4.21 7.96
N LEU A 187 -26.39 -4.96 7.71
CA LEU A 187 -25.62 -5.66 8.76
C LEU A 187 -24.91 -4.68 9.69
N LEU A 188 -24.23 -3.69 9.12
CA LEU A 188 -23.29 -2.81 9.83
C LEU A 188 -24.00 -1.61 10.51
N GLY A 189 -25.20 -1.28 10.06
CA GLY A 189 -25.92 -0.08 10.51
C GLY A 189 -25.57 1.19 9.72
N PRO A 190 -26.34 2.28 9.87
CA PRO A 190 -26.23 3.47 9.03
C PRO A 190 -24.95 4.27 9.23
N ASP A 191 -24.41 4.31 10.44
CA ASP A 191 -23.27 5.18 10.81
C ASP A 191 -21.91 4.49 10.73
N PHE A 192 -21.87 3.20 10.36
CA PHE A 192 -20.63 2.45 10.28
C PHE A 192 -19.82 2.85 9.02
N PRO A 193 -18.52 3.20 9.13
CA PRO A 193 -17.71 3.52 7.98
C PRO A 193 -17.55 2.30 7.03
N LEU A 194 -18.26 2.34 5.91
CA LEU A 194 -18.22 1.33 4.85
C LEU A 194 -17.62 1.95 3.61
N MET A 195 -16.54 1.37 3.12
CA MET A 195 -15.87 1.72 1.89
C MET A 195 -16.20 0.67 0.81
N ALA A 196 -16.18 1.08 -0.45
CA ALA A 196 -16.34 0.17 -1.58
C ALA A 196 -15.21 0.41 -2.60
N ASP A 197 -14.66 -0.66 -3.17
CA ASP A 197 -13.55 -0.59 -4.12
C ASP A 197 -13.90 -1.31 -5.41
N ALA A 198 -13.82 -0.57 -6.52
CA ALA A 198 -14.15 -1.04 -7.86
C ALA A 198 -12.92 -1.49 -8.67
N ASN A 199 -11.70 -1.30 -8.19
CA ASN A 199 -10.44 -1.65 -8.86
C ASN A 199 -10.44 -1.26 -10.34
N MET A 200 -10.72 -0.01 -10.66
CA MET A 200 -10.70 0.58 -12.03
C MET A 200 -11.68 -0.07 -13.02
N ARG A 201 -12.74 -0.68 -12.53
CA ARG A 201 -13.63 -1.51 -13.35
C ARG A 201 -14.42 -0.75 -14.41
N TRP A 202 -14.75 0.52 -14.17
CA TRP A 202 -15.77 1.23 -14.92
C TRP A 202 -15.19 2.27 -15.89
N SER A 203 -15.93 2.55 -16.96
CA SER A 203 -15.78 3.83 -17.67
C SER A 203 -16.31 4.96 -16.80
N THR A 204 -15.96 6.22 -17.13
CA THR A 204 -16.43 7.41 -16.38
C THR A 204 -17.96 7.45 -16.28
N ASP A 205 -18.70 7.16 -17.37
CA ASP A 205 -20.17 7.16 -17.35
C ASP A 205 -20.74 6.05 -16.47
N GLN A 206 -20.12 4.86 -16.47
CA GLN A 206 -20.52 3.77 -15.60
C GLN A 206 -20.21 4.07 -14.12
N ALA A 207 -19.08 4.72 -13.85
CA ALA A 207 -18.68 5.11 -12.50
C ALA A 207 -19.64 6.14 -11.89
N ILE A 208 -20.07 7.14 -12.71
CA ILE A 208 -21.10 8.11 -12.29
C ILE A 208 -22.42 7.40 -11.98
N ALA A 209 -22.89 6.52 -12.87
CA ALA A 209 -24.11 5.76 -12.64
C ALA A 209 -24.01 4.84 -11.41
N ALA A 210 -22.84 4.25 -11.15
CA ALA A 210 -22.59 3.44 -9.96
C ALA A 210 -22.59 4.31 -8.69
N ALA A 211 -21.91 5.45 -8.69
CA ALA A 211 -21.89 6.39 -7.58
C ALA A 211 -23.32 6.88 -7.24
N ASP A 212 -24.12 7.24 -8.24
CA ASP A 212 -25.53 7.63 -8.03
C ASP A 212 -26.37 6.52 -7.41
N ALA A 213 -26.19 5.27 -7.88
CA ALA A 213 -26.93 4.13 -7.34
C ALA A 213 -26.51 3.76 -5.90
N LEU A 214 -25.27 4.06 -5.52
CA LEU A 214 -24.67 3.77 -4.22
C LEU A 214 -24.78 4.94 -3.24
N GLU A 215 -25.06 6.17 -3.68
CA GLU A 215 -25.15 7.38 -2.83
C GLU A 215 -26.02 7.17 -1.59
N LYS A 216 -27.15 6.50 -1.73
CA LYS A 216 -28.12 6.22 -0.65
C LYS A 216 -27.59 5.36 0.50
N PHE A 217 -26.42 4.70 0.31
CA PHE A 217 -25.79 3.85 1.32
C PHE A 217 -24.75 4.59 2.15
N ASP A 218 -24.51 5.88 1.89
CA ASP A 218 -23.58 6.72 2.64
C ASP A 218 -22.21 6.06 2.80
N LEU A 219 -21.59 5.71 1.65
CA LEU A 219 -20.23 5.15 1.63
C LEU A 219 -19.23 6.18 2.14
N PHE A 220 -18.28 5.74 2.94
CA PHE A 220 -17.18 6.59 3.39
C PHE A 220 -16.31 7.04 2.21
N TRP A 221 -16.02 6.13 1.25
CA TRP A 221 -15.56 6.43 -0.10
C TRP A 221 -15.91 5.32 -1.10
N LEU A 222 -15.83 5.67 -2.38
CA LEU A 222 -15.76 4.76 -3.51
C LEU A 222 -14.32 4.81 -4.07
N GLU A 223 -13.62 3.67 -4.01
CA GLU A 223 -12.22 3.54 -4.37
C GLU A 223 -12.09 3.10 -5.82
N GLU A 224 -11.11 3.69 -6.51
CA GLU A 224 -10.73 3.38 -7.89
C GLU A 224 -11.92 3.08 -8.84
N PRO A 225 -12.90 3.98 -8.95
CA PRO A 225 -14.02 3.75 -9.86
C PRO A 225 -13.59 3.63 -11.32
N ILE A 226 -12.55 4.37 -11.73
CA ILE A 226 -11.96 4.42 -13.07
C ILE A 226 -10.42 4.37 -12.98
N VAL A 227 -9.75 4.17 -14.12
CA VAL A 227 -8.28 4.22 -14.18
C VAL A 227 -7.75 5.59 -13.71
N PRO A 228 -6.69 5.65 -12.89
CA PRO A 228 -6.22 6.89 -12.28
C PRO A 228 -5.63 7.89 -13.30
N GLU A 229 -5.22 7.44 -14.48
CA GLU A 229 -4.71 8.29 -15.56
C GLU A 229 -5.80 9.10 -16.26
N ASP A 230 -7.09 8.73 -16.14
CA ASP A 230 -8.21 9.51 -16.69
C ASP A 230 -8.55 10.71 -15.81
N LEU A 231 -7.65 11.70 -15.80
CA LEU A 231 -7.81 12.92 -15.01
C LEU A 231 -9.11 13.68 -15.38
N ALA A 232 -9.51 13.66 -16.65
CA ALA A 232 -10.75 14.29 -17.09
C ALA A 232 -11.98 13.57 -16.55
N GLY A 233 -11.93 12.24 -16.51
CA GLY A 233 -12.95 11.38 -15.89
C GLY A 233 -13.05 11.63 -14.39
N HIS A 234 -11.93 11.66 -13.67
CA HIS A 234 -11.89 12.01 -12.26
C HIS A 234 -12.46 13.41 -11.98
N ALA A 235 -12.11 14.40 -12.80
CA ALA A 235 -12.69 15.75 -12.68
C ALA A 235 -14.21 15.78 -12.93
N ARG A 236 -14.74 14.89 -13.78
CA ARG A 236 -16.19 14.71 -13.95
C ARG A 236 -16.83 14.07 -12.74
N LEU A 237 -16.23 12.99 -12.20
CA LEU A 237 -16.71 12.34 -10.99
C LEU A 237 -16.88 13.33 -9.85
N GLY A 238 -15.86 14.13 -9.56
CA GLY A 238 -15.93 15.15 -8.51
C GLY A 238 -17.01 16.25 -8.71
N ARG A 239 -17.47 16.47 -9.95
CA ARG A 239 -18.56 17.41 -10.23
C ARG A 239 -19.95 16.78 -10.25
N GLU A 240 -20.04 15.53 -10.68
CA GLU A 240 -21.29 14.85 -11.01
C GLU A 240 -21.74 13.86 -9.95
N THR A 241 -20.88 13.53 -8.96
CA THR A 241 -21.21 12.62 -7.86
C THR A 241 -21.02 13.28 -6.50
N ARG A 242 -21.62 12.67 -5.46
CA ARG A 242 -21.49 13.11 -4.07
C ARG A 242 -20.76 12.10 -3.19
N VAL A 243 -20.54 10.88 -3.70
CA VAL A 243 -19.79 9.86 -2.99
C VAL A 243 -18.32 10.26 -3.03
N PRO A 244 -17.63 10.37 -1.89
CA PRO A 244 -16.20 10.69 -1.86
C PRO A 244 -15.38 9.64 -2.63
N ILE A 245 -14.31 10.08 -3.30
CA ILE A 245 -13.47 9.24 -4.14
C ILE A 245 -12.11 9.02 -3.49
N ALA A 246 -11.70 7.75 -3.35
CA ALA A 246 -10.34 7.36 -3.00
C ALA A 246 -9.64 6.76 -4.24
N THR A 247 -8.37 7.07 -4.44
CA THR A 247 -7.56 6.44 -5.49
C THR A 247 -6.08 6.78 -5.31
N GLY A 248 -5.20 5.93 -5.83
CA GLY A 248 -3.77 6.21 -5.81
C GLY A 248 -2.87 4.99 -5.75
N GLU A 249 -3.34 3.80 -5.40
CA GLU A 249 -2.53 2.58 -5.31
C GLU A 249 -1.80 2.26 -6.63
N ASN A 250 -2.40 2.64 -7.75
CA ASN A 250 -1.87 2.44 -9.10
C ASN A 250 -1.11 3.67 -9.66
N LEU A 251 -0.86 4.71 -8.84
CA LEU A 251 0.02 5.83 -9.18
C LEU A 251 1.44 5.58 -8.65
N HIS A 252 2.44 5.80 -9.50
CA HIS A 252 3.81 5.38 -9.24
C HIS A 252 4.82 6.52 -9.11
N SER A 253 4.36 7.77 -9.07
CA SER A 253 5.20 8.95 -8.87
C SER A 253 4.47 10.08 -8.16
N VAL A 254 5.22 10.94 -7.45
CA VAL A 254 4.70 12.16 -6.83
C VAL A 254 3.99 13.06 -7.86
N HIS A 255 4.52 13.12 -9.08
CA HIS A 255 3.94 13.95 -10.15
C HIS A 255 2.55 13.46 -10.60
N GLU A 256 2.32 12.15 -10.64
CA GLU A 256 0.99 11.59 -10.96
C GLU A 256 -0.02 11.98 -9.88
N PHE A 257 0.34 11.90 -8.61
CA PHE A 257 -0.51 12.37 -7.51
C PHE A 257 -0.77 13.88 -7.57
N GLU A 258 0.26 14.67 -7.85
CA GLU A 258 0.11 16.11 -8.01
C GLU A 258 -0.83 16.46 -9.17
N HIS A 259 -0.72 15.74 -10.30
CA HIS A 259 -1.61 15.92 -11.45
C HIS A 259 -3.05 15.50 -11.12
N LEU A 260 -3.25 14.36 -10.45
CA LEU A 260 -4.57 13.91 -10.02
C LEU A 260 -5.25 14.94 -9.12
N MET A 261 -4.55 15.42 -8.09
CA MET A 261 -5.06 16.43 -7.16
C MET A 261 -5.24 17.82 -7.77
N THR A 262 -4.57 18.12 -8.89
CA THR A 262 -4.63 19.44 -9.54
C THR A 262 -5.63 19.48 -10.71
N TYR A 263 -5.69 18.44 -11.52
CA TYR A 263 -6.44 18.41 -12.79
C TYR A 263 -7.57 17.38 -12.77
N GLY A 264 -7.50 16.39 -11.89
CA GLY A 264 -8.54 15.41 -11.64
C GLY A 264 -9.40 15.79 -10.45
N HIS A 265 -9.79 14.78 -9.68
CA HIS A 265 -10.46 14.90 -8.40
C HIS A 265 -10.14 13.67 -7.57
N VAL A 266 -9.85 13.86 -6.30
CA VAL A 266 -9.71 12.82 -5.27
C VAL A 266 -9.98 13.44 -3.90
N ASP A 267 -10.74 12.76 -3.06
CA ASP A 267 -10.99 13.19 -1.68
C ASP A 267 -10.00 12.52 -0.70
N PHE A 268 -9.60 11.28 -1.01
CA PHE A 268 -8.66 10.48 -0.23
C PHE A 268 -7.55 9.96 -1.13
N PRO A 269 -6.43 10.71 -1.32
CA PRO A 269 -5.23 10.20 -1.96
C PRO A 269 -4.71 8.97 -1.21
N GLU A 270 -4.36 7.90 -1.95
CA GLU A 270 -4.06 6.57 -1.42
C GLU A 270 -2.71 6.04 -1.91
N PRO A 271 -1.59 6.69 -1.51
CA PRO A 271 -0.27 6.23 -1.94
C PRO A 271 0.13 4.92 -1.26
N ASP A 272 0.67 3.97 -2.05
CA ASP A 272 1.34 2.78 -1.56
C ASP A 272 2.86 2.97 -1.60
N ALA A 273 3.52 2.95 -0.45
CA ALA A 273 4.96 3.09 -0.35
C ALA A 273 5.73 1.96 -1.04
N ALA A 274 5.15 0.76 -1.20
CA ALA A 274 5.78 -0.36 -1.91
C ALA A 274 5.81 -0.17 -3.42
N THR A 275 4.96 0.69 -3.99
CA THR A 275 4.82 0.88 -5.44
C THR A 275 5.27 2.25 -5.92
N LEU A 276 5.13 3.29 -5.07
CA LEU A 276 5.40 4.69 -5.37
C LEU A 276 6.90 5.06 -5.42
N GLY A 277 7.79 4.18 -4.99
CA GLY A 277 9.23 4.47 -4.88
C GLY A 277 9.72 4.64 -3.45
N GLY A 278 8.93 4.25 -2.46
CA GLY A 278 9.31 4.18 -1.06
C GLY A 278 8.64 5.19 -0.14
N ILE A 279 9.17 5.29 1.06
CA ILE A 279 8.72 6.21 2.12
C ILE A 279 9.01 7.68 1.74
N THR A 280 10.16 7.94 1.12
CA THR A 280 10.56 9.30 0.72
C THR A 280 9.51 9.99 -0.16
N PRO A 281 9.07 9.43 -1.30
CA PRO A 281 8.01 10.05 -2.11
C PRO A 281 6.62 9.97 -1.45
N TRP A 282 6.35 8.97 -0.61
CA TRP A 282 5.09 8.87 0.12
C TRP A 282 4.88 10.09 1.04
N ILE A 283 5.91 10.49 1.79
CA ILE A 283 5.90 11.68 2.64
C ILE A 283 5.63 12.94 1.81
N GLU A 284 6.22 13.04 0.62
CA GLU A 284 6.01 14.17 -0.28
C GLU A 284 4.55 14.23 -0.76
N VAL A 285 3.95 13.10 -1.15
CA VAL A 285 2.52 13.02 -1.50
C VAL A 285 1.64 13.42 -0.31
N ALA A 286 1.89 12.90 0.89
CA ALA A 286 1.14 13.26 2.09
C ALA A 286 1.19 14.77 2.38
N LYS A 287 2.35 15.40 2.19
CA LYS A 287 2.51 16.84 2.32
C LYS A 287 1.73 17.61 1.26
N ILE A 288 1.80 17.20 0.00
CA ILE A 288 1.03 17.83 -1.10
C ILE A 288 -0.47 17.74 -0.83
N ALA A 289 -0.95 16.60 -0.31
CA ALA A 289 -2.34 16.42 0.11
C ALA A 289 -2.70 17.36 1.26
N GLN A 290 -1.85 17.43 2.30
CA GLN A 290 -2.02 18.35 3.44
C GLN A 290 -2.12 19.81 3.00
N ASP A 291 -1.24 20.27 2.11
CA ASP A 291 -1.23 21.64 1.58
C ASP A 291 -2.52 21.99 0.82
N ARG A 292 -3.28 20.96 0.37
CA ARG A 292 -4.59 21.07 -0.30
C ARG A 292 -5.76 20.82 0.65
N GLY A 293 -5.51 20.55 1.94
CA GLY A 293 -6.55 20.23 2.93
C GLY A 293 -7.16 18.83 2.74
N LEU A 294 -6.46 17.92 2.04
CA LEU A 294 -6.90 16.54 1.83
C LEU A 294 -6.30 15.62 2.89
N PRO A 295 -7.07 14.65 3.41
CA PRO A 295 -6.54 13.55 4.19
C PRO A 295 -5.78 12.59 3.27
N VAL A 296 -4.84 11.81 3.83
CA VAL A 296 -4.13 10.74 3.14
C VAL A 296 -4.49 9.41 3.78
N THR A 297 -4.71 8.39 2.96
CA THR A 297 -4.92 7.01 3.38
C THR A 297 -3.81 6.10 2.85
N SER A 298 -3.97 4.79 2.85
CA SER A 298 -2.93 3.87 2.39
C SER A 298 -3.53 2.62 1.74
N HIS A 299 -2.75 2.01 0.85
CA HIS A 299 -3.01 0.70 0.25
C HIS A 299 -1.89 -0.28 0.59
N GLY A 300 -2.24 -1.56 0.88
CA GLY A 300 -1.26 -2.64 1.06
C GLY A 300 -0.32 -2.43 2.26
N ILE A 301 0.81 -3.08 2.26
CA ILE A 301 1.87 -3.13 3.28
C ILE A 301 1.60 -2.39 4.61
N HIS A 302 0.50 -2.78 5.27
CA HIS A 302 0.01 -2.13 6.48
C HIS A 302 1.06 -2.01 7.60
N ASP A 303 2.00 -2.96 7.67
CA ASP A 303 3.08 -2.95 8.67
C ASP A 303 4.05 -1.76 8.51
N ILE A 304 4.17 -1.21 7.31
CA ILE A 304 4.94 0.02 7.03
C ILE A 304 4.02 1.24 7.12
N HIS A 305 2.85 1.17 6.49
CA HIS A 305 1.94 2.32 6.41
C HIS A 305 1.42 2.79 7.77
N VAL A 306 1.31 1.91 8.76
CA VAL A 306 0.95 2.31 10.14
C VAL A 306 1.91 3.36 10.69
N HIS A 307 3.21 3.26 10.40
CA HIS A 307 4.19 4.26 10.79
C HIS A 307 4.05 5.56 10.00
N LEU A 308 3.77 5.46 8.70
CA LEU A 308 3.67 6.62 7.82
C LEU A 308 2.46 7.46 8.22
N LEU A 309 1.30 6.82 8.42
CA LEU A 309 0.08 7.48 8.86
C LEU A 309 0.20 8.02 10.29
N ALA A 310 0.85 7.30 11.21
CA ALA A 310 1.15 7.81 12.55
C ALA A 310 2.09 9.01 12.53
N GLY A 311 2.89 9.17 11.46
CA GLY A 311 3.89 10.24 11.31
C GLY A 311 3.39 11.51 10.62
N VAL A 312 2.14 11.56 10.12
CA VAL A 312 1.62 12.72 9.38
C VAL A 312 0.33 13.27 10.02
N PRO A 313 0.11 14.60 9.98
CA PRO A 313 -1.03 15.23 10.66
C PRO A 313 -2.36 15.07 9.91
N ASN A 314 -2.34 14.72 8.62
CA ASN A 314 -3.52 14.57 7.78
C ASN A 314 -3.87 13.09 7.49
N ALA A 315 -3.47 12.17 8.38
CA ALA A 315 -3.80 10.77 8.26
C ALA A 315 -5.33 10.53 8.32
N SER A 316 -5.82 9.64 7.46
CA SER A 316 -7.15 9.05 7.52
C SER A 316 -7.04 7.62 8.07
N TYR A 317 -7.52 6.62 7.35
CA TYR A 317 -7.49 5.24 7.75
C TYR A 317 -6.27 4.49 7.21
N LEU A 318 -5.82 3.49 7.97
CA LEU A 318 -4.91 2.45 7.51
C LEU A 318 -5.72 1.29 6.91
N GLU A 319 -5.41 0.88 5.69
CA GLU A 319 -5.86 -0.42 5.20
C GLU A 319 -5.14 -1.55 5.94
N VAL A 320 -5.89 -2.49 6.50
CA VAL A 320 -5.31 -3.72 7.07
C VAL A 320 -5.62 -4.88 6.14
N HIS A 321 -4.68 -5.13 5.27
CA HIS A 321 -4.64 -6.27 4.36
C HIS A 321 -3.17 -6.58 4.05
N GLY A 322 -2.71 -7.80 4.26
CA GLY A 322 -1.30 -8.19 4.13
C GLY A 322 -1.03 -9.24 3.05
N PHE A 323 -1.99 -9.55 2.19
CA PHE A 323 -1.83 -10.56 1.13
C PHE A 323 -1.22 -11.88 1.62
N GLY A 324 -1.44 -12.25 2.91
CA GLY A 324 -0.89 -13.45 3.53
C GLY A 324 0.59 -13.34 3.95
N LEU A 325 1.22 -12.16 3.85
CA LEU A 325 2.58 -11.92 4.34
C LEU A 325 2.67 -12.09 5.86
N GLU A 326 1.58 -11.85 6.59
CA GLU A 326 1.48 -11.95 8.05
C GLU A 326 1.91 -13.33 8.59
N ARG A 327 1.83 -14.38 7.78
CA ARG A 327 2.32 -15.72 8.13
C ARG A 327 3.82 -15.78 8.32
N PHE A 328 4.54 -14.84 7.68
CA PHE A 328 5.99 -14.75 7.67
C PHE A 328 6.50 -13.55 8.46
N LEU A 329 5.63 -12.93 9.27
CA LEU A 329 6.03 -11.90 10.23
C LEU A 329 6.18 -12.50 11.63
N LYS A 330 7.29 -12.20 12.29
CA LYS A 330 7.51 -12.62 13.69
C LYS A 330 6.57 -11.90 14.66
N GLN A 331 6.13 -10.71 14.30
CA GLN A 331 5.13 -9.94 15.03
C GLN A 331 4.10 -9.42 14.03
N ARG A 332 2.84 -9.59 14.34
CA ARG A 332 1.73 -9.06 13.54
C ARG A 332 1.33 -7.68 14.05
N LEU A 333 0.76 -6.87 13.17
CA LEU A 333 0.17 -5.59 13.52
C LEU A 333 -0.86 -5.78 14.65
N GLN A 334 -0.80 -4.92 15.66
CA GLN A 334 -1.74 -4.94 16.77
C GLN A 334 -2.93 -4.03 16.46
N LEU A 335 -4.14 -4.56 16.69
CA LEU A 335 -5.38 -3.82 16.61
C LEU A 335 -5.96 -3.64 18.01
N LYS A 336 -6.47 -2.43 18.27
CA LYS A 336 -7.14 -2.11 19.53
C LYS A 336 -8.24 -1.08 19.27
N GLU A 337 -9.49 -1.44 19.57
CA GLU A 337 -10.64 -0.54 19.45
C GLU A 337 -10.72 0.18 18.09
N GLY A 338 -10.61 -0.58 16.99
CA GLY A 338 -10.65 -0.04 15.62
C GLY A 338 -9.41 0.71 15.17
N LYS A 339 -8.32 0.69 15.95
CA LYS A 339 -7.05 1.34 15.62
C LYS A 339 -5.93 0.34 15.51
N ALA A 340 -5.06 0.56 14.54
CA ALA A 340 -3.76 -0.09 14.43
C ALA A 340 -2.73 0.65 15.29
N ILE A 341 -1.78 -0.10 15.87
CA ILE A 341 -0.75 0.44 16.73
C ILE A 341 0.61 0.28 16.06
N ALA A 342 1.24 1.39 15.70
CA ALA A 342 2.59 1.37 15.17
C ALA A 342 3.59 0.86 16.22
N PRO A 343 4.46 -0.12 15.89
CA PRO A 343 5.45 -0.64 16.82
C PRO A 343 6.41 0.43 17.37
N ASP A 344 6.82 0.29 18.64
CA ASP A 344 7.82 1.15 19.28
C ASP A 344 9.27 0.64 19.09
N SER A 345 9.47 -0.45 18.33
CA SER A 345 10.79 -0.96 17.99
C SER A 345 11.52 -0.02 17.02
N PRO A 346 12.86 0.08 17.06
CA PRO A 346 13.63 0.85 16.10
C PRO A 346 13.32 0.48 14.65
N GLY A 347 13.30 1.48 13.76
CA GLY A 347 12.89 1.31 12.38
C GLY A 347 11.38 1.10 12.25
N HIS A 348 10.96 0.32 11.26
CA HIS A 348 9.57 -0.06 11.09
C HIS A 348 9.20 -1.33 11.88
N GLY A 349 10.17 -2.00 12.51
CA GLY A 349 9.93 -3.17 13.35
C GLY A 349 9.46 -4.43 12.63
N VAL A 350 9.35 -4.41 11.31
CA VAL A 350 8.94 -5.60 10.52
C VAL A 350 10.07 -6.62 10.51
N ALA A 351 9.84 -7.75 11.16
CA ALA A 351 10.80 -8.84 11.24
C ALA A 351 10.29 -10.03 10.42
N LEU A 352 10.83 -10.21 9.21
CA LEU A 352 10.48 -11.31 8.32
C LEU A 352 11.06 -12.64 8.83
N ASP A 353 10.27 -13.71 8.77
CA ASP A 353 10.72 -15.08 8.92
C ASP A 353 11.32 -15.58 7.60
N LEU A 354 12.60 -15.27 7.39
CA LEU A 354 13.32 -15.67 6.18
C LEU A 354 13.48 -17.19 6.04
N ASP A 355 13.46 -17.93 7.12
CA ASP A 355 13.53 -19.40 7.09
C ASP A 355 12.19 -19.97 6.61
N GLY A 356 11.07 -19.43 7.06
CA GLY A 356 9.74 -19.76 6.58
C GLY A 356 9.53 -19.38 5.10
N LEU A 357 10.12 -18.29 4.64
CA LEU A 357 10.10 -17.86 3.24
C LEU A 357 11.01 -18.68 2.31
N ARG A 358 12.06 -19.33 2.84
CA ARG A 358 13.08 -20.05 2.05
C ARG A 358 12.53 -21.03 1.02
N PRO A 359 11.46 -21.83 1.29
CA PRO A 359 10.89 -22.75 0.30
C PRO A 359 10.32 -22.05 -0.95
N PHE A 360 9.96 -20.76 -0.84
CA PHE A 360 9.32 -19.96 -1.89
C PHE A 360 10.30 -19.08 -2.65
N ARG A 361 11.61 -19.14 -2.32
CA ARG A 361 12.64 -18.30 -2.92
C ARG A 361 12.90 -18.70 -4.37
N GLN A 362 12.91 -17.70 -5.26
CA GLN A 362 13.13 -17.85 -6.70
C GLN A 362 14.52 -17.37 -7.12
N ALA A 363 15.02 -16.32 -6.48
CA ALA A 363 16.33 -15.76 -6.74
C ALA A 363 16.95 -15.14 -5.47
N THR A 364 18.28 -15.02 -5.46
CA THR A 364 19.06 -14.35 -4.41
C THR A 364 20.25 -13.65 -5.04
N GLY A 365 20.64 -12.49 -4.49
CA GLY A 365 21.84 -11.73 -4.85
C GLY A 365 22.55 -11.22 -3.59
N SER A 366 23.87 -11.05 -3.70
CA SER A 366 24.70 -10.47 -2.65
C SER A 366 25.78 -9.58 -3.27
N SER A 367 26.16 -8.49 -2.62
CA SER A 367 27.23 -7.59 -3.06
C SER A 367 28.64 -8.21 -2.97
N HIS A 368 28.73 -9.46 -2.52
CA HIS A 368 30.01 -10.19 -2.43
C HIS A 368 30.24 -11.21 -3.54
N ASP A 369 29.28 -11.37 -4.47
CA ASP A 369 29.41 -12.26 -5.64
C ASP A 369 29.80 -11.42 -6.91
#